data_6c820e7b12de93acd83f25afffac9bdf
#
_entry.id   6c820e7b12de93acd83f25afffac9bdf
#
_cell.length_a   1.000
_cell.length_b   1.000
_cell.length_c   1.000
_cell.angle_alpha   90.00
_cell.angle_beta   90.00
_cell.angle_gamma   90.00
#
_symmetry.space_group_name_H-M   'P 1'
#
loop_
_entity.id
_entity.type
_entity.pdbx_description
1 polymer ?
#
loop_
_entity_poly.entity_id
_entity_poly.type
_entity_poly.pdbx_seq_one_letter_code
_entity_poly.pdbx_strand_id
1 'polypeptide(L)'
;MYACDACGEEFETLSELRIEHEPCAVAEKQRRHEEALRRLDDERGLAVGDRCRVIGSGKEVEIVDVEPGGEDGDPMVVWVPAGTGDDPDRRETSAFDEIV
;
A
#
# COMPACT_ATOMS: atom_id res chain seq x y z
N MET A 1 4.16 -17.87 26.84
CA MET A 1 3.79 -16.45 26.70
C MET A 1 3.94 -15.99 25.27
N TYR A 2 2.96 -15.29 24.77
CA TYR A 2 2.97 -14.76 23.42
C TYR A 2 3.13 -13.24 23.47
N ALA A 3 4.03 -12.69 22.71
CA ALA A 3 4.27 -11.25 22.64
C ALA A 3 3.86 -10.69 21.29
N CYS A 4 3.26 -9.49 21.29
CA CYS A 4 2.98 -8.78 20.05
C CYS A 4 4.24 -8.05 19.58
N ASP A 5 4.71 -8.36 18.37
CA ASP A 5 5.89 -7.74 17.79
C ASP A 5 5.72 -6.24 17.51
N ALA A 6 4.49 -5.77 17.35
CA ALA A 6 4.20 -4.38 17.05
C ALA A 6 4.21 -3.46 18.28
N CYS A 7 3.70 -3.91 19.43
CA CYS A 7 3.60 -3.09 20.64
C CYS A 7 4.34 -3.66 21.86
N GLY A 8 4.82 -4.90 21.78
CA GLY A 8 5.56 -5.54 22.86
C GLY A 8 4.72 -6.04 24.03
N GLU A 9 3.39 -5.99 23.97
CA GLU A 9 2.54 -6.54 24.98
C GLU A 9 2.58 -8.07 25.01
N GLU A 10 2.54 -8.64 26.22
CA GLU A 10 2.57 -10.09 26.42
C GLU A 10 1.19 -10.62 26.74
N PHE A 11 0.86 -11.79 26.21
CA PHE A 11 -0.41 -12.48 26.40
C PHE A 11 -0.18 -13.92 26.81
N GLU A 12 -1.07 -14.44 27.66
CA GLU A 12 -0.98 -15.82 28.14
C GLU A 12 -1.38 -16.84 27.07
N THR A 13 -2.29 -16.47 26.15
CA THR A 13 -2.78 -17.35 25.09
C THR A 13 -2.72 -16.71 23.72
N LEU A 14 -2.62 -17.54 22.69
CA LEU A 14 -2.66 -17.07 21.31
C LEU A 14 -4.01 -16.45 20.94
N SER A 15 -5.09 -16.94 21.54
CA SER A 15 -6.44 -16.39 21.33
C SER A 15 -6.56 -14.96 21.83
N GLU A 16 -6.00 -14.64 22.99
CA GLU A 16 -5.96 -13.28 23.53
C GLU A 16 -5.17 -12.34 22.61
N LEU A 17 -4.03 -12.80 22.11
CA LEU A 17 -3.22 -12.05 21.16
C LEU A 17 -4.00 -11.69 19.91
N ARG A 18 -4.79 -12.62 19.37
CA ARG A 18 -5.59 -12.37 18.15
C ARG A 18 -6.77 -11.45 18.37
N ILE A 19 -7.50 -11.64 19.48
CA ILE A 19 -8.74 -10.89 19.76
C ILE A 19 -8.42 -9.47 20.21
N GLU A 20 -7.45 -9.29 21.10
CA GLU A 20 -7.11 -7.98 21.66
C GLU A 20 -6.15 -7.16 20.79
N HIS A 21 -5.47 -7.80 19.83
CA HIS A 21 -4.44 -7.17 18.99
C HIS A 21 -4.81 -6.94 17.55
N GLU A 22 -6.04 -7.25 17.15
CA GLU A 22 -6.53 -6.91 15.80
C GLU A 22 -6.43 -5.42 15.49
N PRO A 23 -6.76 -4.47 16.41
CA PRO A 23 -6.53 -3.05 16.18
C PRO A 23 -5.07 -2.67 15.95
N CYS A 24 -4.13 -3.36 16.60
CA CYS A 24 -2.70 -3.10 16.43
C CYS A 24 -2.21 -3.52 15.04
N ALA A 25 -2.68 -4.65 14.52
CA ALA A 25 -2.36 -5.11 13.17
C ALA A 25 -2.93 -4.16 12.10
N VAL A 26 -4.13 -3.64 12.30
CA VAL A 26 -4.75 -2.65 11.40
C VAL A 26 -3.95 -1.35 11.41
N ALA A 27 -3.53 -0.87 12.58
CA ALA A 27 -2.71 0.35 12.70
C ALA A 27 -1.35 0.18 12.02
N GLU A 28 -0.73 -0.99 12.09
CA GLU A 28 0.52 -1.28 11.40
C GLU A 28 0.34 -1.27 9.88
N LYS A 29 -0.73 -1.87 9.36
CA LYS A 29 -1.05 -1.82 7.92
C LYS A 29 -1.28 -0.40 7.43
N GLN A 30 -2.00 0.41 8.19
CA GLN A 30 -2.24 1.82 7.86
C GLN A 30 -0.93 2.61 7.82
N ARG A 31 -0.05 2.40 8.77
CA ARG A 31 1.26 3.05 8.81
C ARG A 31 2.11 2.69 7.60
N ARG A 32 2.16 1.41 7.22
CA ARG A 32 2.87 0.95 6.01
C ARG A 32 2.29 1.57 4.74
N HIS A 33 0.98 1.68 4.67
CA HIS A 33 0.28 2.34 3.57
C HIS A 33 0.63 3.82 3.48
N GLU A 34 0.63 4.53 4.60
CA GLU A 34 1.02 5.95 4.67
C GLU A 34 2.49 6.16 4.28
N GLU A 35 3.38 5.28 4.71
CA GLU A 35 4.79 5.31 4.31
C GLU A 35 4.94 5.10 2.80
N ALA A 36 4.19 4.19 2.21
CA ALA A 36 4.18 3.95 0.76
C ALA A 36 3.69 5.18 0.00
N LEU A 37 2.63 5.84 0.48
CA LEU A 37 2.13 7.09 -0.09
C LEU A 37 3.17 8.21 -0.03
N ARG A 38 3.83 8.38 1.12
CA ARG A 38 4.89 9.36 1.31
C ARG A 38 6.08 9.10 0.40
N ARG A 39 6.48 7.84 0.26
CA ARG A 39 7.57 7.43 -0.62
C ARG A 39 7.25 7.72 -2.09
N LEU A 40 6.02 7.51 -2.52
CA LEU A 40 5.57 7.86 -3.86
C LEU A 40 5.70 9.37 -4.12
N ASP A 41 5.27 10.19 -3.16
CA ASP A 41 5.38 11.64 -3.25
C ASP A 41 6.86 12.09 -3.29
N ASP A 42 7.70 11.55 -2.41
CA ASP A 42 9.10 11.91 -2.32
C ASP A 42 9.93 11.46 -3.56
N GLU A 43 9.67 10.27 -4.07
CA GLU A 43 10.43 9.70 -5.19
C GLU A 43 9.91 10.13 -6.56
N ARG A 44 8.59 10.33 -6.69
CA ARG A 44 7.95 10.59 -7.99
C ARG A 44 7.14 11.88 -8.05
N GLY A 45 6.87 12.51 -6.92
CA GLY A 45 6.00 13.67 -6.85
C GLY A 45 4.55 13.37 -7.20
N LEU A 46 4.11 12.14 -6.97
CA LEU A 46 2.77 11.65 -7.28
C LEU A 46 1.99 11.30 -6.02
N ALA A 47 0.67 11.41 -6.10
CA ALA A 47 -0.23 11.05 -5.01
C ALA A 47 -1.47 10.34 -5.58
N VAL A 48 -2.27 9.72 -4.70
CA VAL A 48 -3.55 9.13 -5.11
C VAL A 48 -4.44 10.22 -5.71
N GLY A 49 -5.02 9.92 -6.87
CA GLY A 49 -5.79 10.86 -7.67
C GLY A 49 -5.00 11.55 -8.78
N ASP A 50 -3.67 11.44 -8.77
CA ASP A 50 -2.84 11.99 -9.83
C ASP A 50 -2.82 11.07 -11.05
N ARG A 51 -2.59 11.68 -12.22
CA ARG A 51 -2.41 10.94 -13.46
C ARG A 51 -0.92 10.78 -13.76
N CYS A 52 -0.59 9.63 -14.31
CA CYS A 52 0.77 9.32 -14.73
C CYS A 52 0.76 8.44 -15.98
N ARG A 53 1.93 8.08 -16.47
CA ARG A 53 2.08 7.18 -17.61
C ARG A 53 2.90 5.96 -17.20
N VAL A 54 2.50 4.81 -17.74
CA VAL A 54 3.29 3.57 -17.62
C VAL A 54 4.38 3.61 -18.71
N ILE A 55 5.63 3.49 -18.30
CA ILE A 55 6.79 3.63 -19.19
C ILE A 55 6.76 2.63 -20.34
N GLY A 56 6.42 1.38 -20.06
CA GLY A 56 6.43 0.31 -21.05
C GLY A 56 5.40 0.46 -22.16
N SER A 57 4.17 0.87 -21.81
CA SER A 57 3.05 0.98 -22.75
C SER A 57 2.75 2.43 -23.18
N GLY A 58 3.26 3.41 -22.45
CA GLY A 58 2.93 4.82 -22.68
C GLY A 58 1.48 5.19 -22.32
N LYS A 59 0.78 4.29 -21.63
CA LYS A 59 -0.62 4.45 -21.30
C LYS A 59 -0.80 5.47 -20.19
N GLU A 60 -1.74 6.41 -20.39
CA GLU A 60 -2.12 7.34 -19.33
C GLU A 60 -3.06 6.67 -18.35
N VAL A 61 -2.72 6.74 -17.07
CA VAL A 61 -3.42 6.05 -15.99
C VAL A 61 -3.65 6.99 -14.81
N GLU A 62 -4.60 6.64 -13.96
CA GLU A 62 -4.89 7.38 -12.73
C GLU A 62 -4.56 6.51 -11.52
N ILE A 63 -3.80 7.07 -10.60
CA ILE A 63 -3.43 6.39 -9.35
C ILE A 63 -4.64 6.39 -8.42
N VAL A 64 -5.10 5.21 -8.03
CA VAL A 64 -6.24 5.05 -7.13
C VAL A 64 -5.83 4.61 -5.73
N ASP A 65 -4.65 4.00 -5.60
CA ASP A 65 -4.14 3.53 -4.33
C ASP A 65 -2.64 3.21 -4.43
N VAL A 66 -2.03 2.85 -3.31
CA VAL A 66 -0.69 2.25 -3.27
C VAL A 66 -0.76 0.96 -2.47
N GLU A 67 0.01 -0.02 -2.87
CA GLU A 67 0.15 -1.28 -2.15
C GLU A 67 1.51 -1.29 -1.46
N PRO A 68 1.57 -1.34 -0.12
CA PRO A 68 2.85 -1.43 0.58
C PRO A 68 3.50 -2.77 0.25
N GLY A 69 4.79 -2.75 -0.04
CA GLY A 69 5.56 -3.96 -0.24
C GLY A 69 5.62 -4.81 1.02
N GLY A 70 5.83 -6.12 0.88
CA GLY A 70 6.15 -6.98 2.01
C GLY A 70 7.53 -6.66 2.58
N GLU A 71 8.01 -7.43 3.54
CA GLU A 71 9.31 -7.20 4.20
C GLU A 71 10.48 -7.11 3.22
N ASP A 72 10.40 -7.84 2.12
CA ASP A 72 11.43 -7.88 1.07
C ASP A 72 10.98 -7.25 -0.25
N GLY A 73 9.79 -6.62 -0.29
CA GLY A 73 9.21 -6.06 -1.50
C GLY A 73 9.12 -4.54 -1.50
N ASP A 74 9.34 -3.93 -2.65
CA ASP A 74 9.10 -2.51 -2.84
C ASP A 74 7.60 -2.22 -2.94
N PRO A 75 7.15 -1.03 -2.47
CA PRO A 75 5.75 -0.65 -2.64
C PRO A 75 5.40 -0.49 -4.11
N MET A 76 4.14 -0.72 -4.45
CA MET A 76 3.62 -0.64 -5.81
C MET A 76 2.49 0.37 -5.91
N VAL A 77 2.32 0.95 -7.07
CA VAL A 77 1.19 1.84 -7.37
C VAL A 77 0.04 1.01 -7.92
N VAL A 78 -1.17 1.25 -7.40
CA VAL A 78 -2.41 0.69 -7.93
C VAL A 78 -3.06 1.75 -8.81
N TRP A 79 -3.35 1.41 -10.06
CA TRP A 79 -3.89 2.36 -11.01
C TRP A 79 -5.00 1.76 -11.87
N VAL A 80 -5.79 2.64 -12.47
CA VAL A 80 -6.79 2.29 -13.49
C VAL A 80 -6.53 3.12 -14.74
N PRO A 81 -6.98 2.68 -15.93
CA PRO A 81 -6.89 3.50 -17.13
C PRO A 81 -7.57 4.87 -16.94
N ALA A 82 -6.91 5.94 -17.37
CA ALA A 82 -7.46 7.29 -17.23
C ALA A 82 -8.81 7.42 -17.95
N GLY A 83 -9.78 8.07 -17.29
CA GLY A 83 -11.11 8.27 -17.82
C GLY A 83 -12.12 7.17 -17.54
N THR A 84 -11.71 6.07 -16.92
CA THR A 84 -12.64 4.96 -16.57
C THR A 84 -13.18 5.02 -15.15
N GLY A 85 -12.65 5.93 -14.32
CA GLY A 85 -12.98 5.99 -12.91
C GLY A 85 -12.37 4.82 -12.12
N ASP A 86 -12.61 4.77 -10.82
CA ASP A 86 -12.10 3.71 -9.95
C ASP A 86 -12.93 2.43 -10.11
N ASP A 87 -12.57 1.62 -11.10
CA ASP A 87 -13.20 0.33 -11.36
C ASP A 87 -12.30 -0.78 -10.77
N PRO A 88 -12.76 -1.52 -9.73
CA PRO A 88 -11.96 -2.57 -9.11
C PRO A 88 -11.55 -3.69 -10.07
N ASP A 89 -12.34 -3.94 -11.11
CA ASP A 89 -12.06 -4.98 -12.11
C ASP A 89 -10.95 -4.58 -13.08
N ARG A 90 -10.61 -3.28 -13.15
CA ARG A 90 -9.59 -2.74 -14.04
C ARG A 90 -8.33 -2.28 -13.32
N ARG A 91 -8.25 -2.49 -12.01
CA ARG A 91 -7.07 -2.14 -11.24
C ARG A 91 -5.87 -2.99 -11.62
N GLU A 92 -4.77 -2.34 -11.86
CA GLU A 92 -3.48 -2.99 -12.10
C GLU A 92 -2.43 -2.37 -11.19
N THR A 93 -1.31 -3.05 -11.02
CA THR A 93 -0.20 -2.60 -10.18
C THR A 93 1.07 -2.44 -11.02
N SER A 94 1.87 -1.44 -10.66
CA SER A 94 3.18 -1.21 -11.27
C SER A 94 4.16 -0.73 -10.21
N ALA A 95 5.43 -1.06 -10.37
CA ALA A 95 6.47 -0.53 -9.50
C ALA A 95 6.62 0.99 -9.69
N PHE A 96 7.18 1.69 -8.70
CA PHE A 96 7.34 3.14 -8.77
C PHE A 96 8.24 3.57 -9.93
N ASP A 97 9.21 2.77 -10.31
CA ASP A 97 10.10 3.03 -11.44
C ASP A 97 9.50 2.71 -12.81
N GLU A 98 8.33 2.09 -12.87
CA GLU A 98 7.60 1.78 -14.10
C GLU A 98 6.63 2.89 -14.52
N ILE A 99 6.46 3.92 -13.72
CA ILE A 99 5.58 5.06 -13.99
C ILE A 99 6.34 6.39 -14.02
N VAL A 100 5.80 7.34 -14.74
CA VAL A 100 6.39 8.67 -14.89
C VAL A 100 5.35 9.76 -14.58
#